data_88be6d09378f5d293e3268362eeb77c1
#
_entry.id   88be6d09378f5d293e3268362eeb77c1
#
_cell.length_a   1.000
_cell.length_b   1.000
_cell.length_c   1.000
_cell.angle_alpha   90.00
_cell.angle_beta   90.00
_cell.angle_gamma   90.00
#
_symmetry.space_group_name_H-M   'P 1'
#
loop_
_entity.id
_entity.type
_entity.pdbx_description
1 polymer ?
#
loop_
_entity_poly.entity_id
_entity_poly.type
_entity_poly.pdbx_seq_one_letter_code
_entity_poly.pdbx_strand_id
1 'polypeptide(L)'
;MFRRPFFPALLLLISAFTCAIPGAQGKAPSVRQPTITPQNSGTTNGLIAVSPVNPRVVWACGRNGTYTVTTDGGKTWHAGVVPGAETLQFRDVQAFSAKEAYLLSIGDNPTDFRIYKTTNGGATWTLQFINQNPGAFYDGFAFWTPRRGIAISDSVNGVFPDIRTTDGTTWQSISQNMPPAQPGEGSFASSGTCVTTQGGQKAWIVTGVAARARVLITDDQGDHWEAANLPLISSLSAGAFTVDFRNPFDGIVGGGDLDPADPNNARTAISRDGGHTWALTNPPPVTGAIYGLSYVGKTGGAPGDSLGRAVVITANTGGAAWTPDEGNTWFSLPGVNGFWAVAFASPKAGWLVGTDGWILKISF
;
A
#
# COMPACT_ATOMS: atom_id res chain seq x y z
N MET A 1 -70.07 -54.50 -34.95
CA MET A 1 -69.75 -54.46 -36.40
C MET A 1 -69.88 -52.98 -36.83
N PHE A 2 -68.88 -52.15 -36.59
CA PHE A 2 -68.82 -50.77 -37.05
C PHE A 2 -67.41 -50.42 -37.51
N ARG A 3 -67.30 -50.14 -38.81
CA ARG A 3 -66.08 -49.71 -39.49
C ARG A 3 -65.80 -48.22 -39.13
N ARG A 4 -64.52 -47.89 -38.78
CA ARG A 4 -64.05 -46.51 -38.70
C ARG A 4 -63.26 -46.15 -39.97
N PRO A 5 -63.39 -44.95 -40.49
CA PRO A 5 -62.66 -44.53 -41.69
C PRO A 5 -61.26 -44.03 -41.34
N PHE A 6 -60.29 -44.31 -42.20
CA PHE A 6 -58.94 -43.79 -42.21
C PHE A 6 -58.92 -42.34 -42.72
N PHE A 7 -58.25 -41.47 -42.01
CA PHE A 7 -57.85 -40.15 -42.52
C PHE A 7 -56.33 -40.12 -42.69
N PRO A 8 -55.76 -39.65 -43.82
CA PRO A 8 -54.34 -39.51 -43.99
C PRO A 8 -53.83 -38.25 -43.34
N ALA A 9 -52.77 -38.36 -42.51
CA ALA A 9 -52.10 -37.22 -41.92
C ALA A 9 -51.23 -36.50 -42.94
N LEU A 10 -51.48 -35.24 -43.16
CA LEU A 10 -50.66 -34.35 -43.99
C LEU A 10 -49.48 -33.87 -43.17
N LEU A 11 -48.27 -34.29 -43.49
CA LEU A 11 -47.03 -33.85 -42.86
C LEU A 11 -46.64 -32.46 -43.42
N LEU A 12 -46.81 -31.40 -42.64
CA LEU A 12 -46.27 -30.08 -42.95
C LEU A 12 -44.81 -30.03 -42.53
N LEU A 13 -43.88 -29.99 -43.47
CA LEU A 13 -42.48 -29.67 -43.25
C LEU A 13 -42.34 -28.15 -43.02
N ILE A 14 -42.13 -27.71 -41.77
CA ILE A 14 -41.70 -26.37 -41.45
C ILE A 14 -40.19 -26.32 -41.50
N SER A 15 -39.61 -25.75 -42.56
CA SER A 15 -38.18 -25.44 -42.64
C SER A 15 -37.92 -24.18 -41.79
N ALA A 16 -37.30 -24.38 -40.61
CA ALA A 16 -36.79 -23.29 -39.80
C ALA A 16 -35.51 -22.71 -40.42
N PHE A 17 -35.61 -21.57 -41.06
CA PHE A 17 -34.46 -20.75 -41.42
C PHE A 17 -33.87 -20.13 -40.12
N THR A 18 -32.77 -20.69 -39.60
CA THR A 18 -31.98 -20.05 -38.55
C THR A 18 -31.12 -18.98 -39.21
N CYS A 19 -31.54 -17.73 -39.10
CA CYS A 19 -30.71 -16.57 -39.42
C CYS A 19 -29.62 -16.46 -38.36
N ALA A 20 -28.41 -16.94 -38.63
CA ALA A 20 -27.25 -16.71 -37.80
C ALA A 20 -26.86 -15.22 -37.90
N ILE A 21 -27.14 -14.45 -36.88
CA ILE A 21 -26.60 -13.08 -36.70
C ILE A 21 -25.12 -13.27 -36.41
N PRO A 22 -24.18 -12.73 -37.21
CA PRO A 22 -22.78 -12.74 -36.86
C PRO A 22 -22.62 -11.85 -35.61
N GLY A 23 -22.39 -12.48 -34.47
CA GLY A 23 -22.04 -11.76 -33.24
C GLY A 23 -20.77 -10.97 -33.50
N ALA A 24 -20.87 -9.66 -33.55
CA ALA A 24 -19.72 -8.78 -33.49
C ALA A 24 -18.97 -9.11 -32.19
N GLN A 25 -17.90 -9.90 -32.30
CA GLN A 25 -16.93 -10.04 -31.22
C GLN A 25 -16.28 -8.66 -31.05
N GLY A 26 -16.85 -7.86 -30.18
CA GLY A 26 -16.23 -6.64 -29.71
C GLY A 26 -14.87 -7.02 -29.16
N LYS A 27 -13.79 -6.56 -29.81
CA LYS A 27 -12.43 -6.71 -29.32
C LYS A 27 -12.42 -6.14 -27.90
N ALA A 28 -12.15 -6.98 -26.89
CA ALA A 28 -12.03 -6.53 -25.52
C ALA A 28 -11.08 -5.31 -25.52
N PRO A 29 -11.41 -4.21 -24.82
CA PRO A 29 -10.55 -3.04 -24.80
C PRO A 29 -9.15 -3.47 -24.38
N SER A 30 -8.15 -3.20 -25.21
CA SER A 30 -6.77 -3.54 -24.92
C SER A 30 -6.34 -2.71 -23.70
N VAL A 31 -6.23 -3.35 -22.54
CA VAL A 31 -5.74 -2.70 -21.32
C VAL A 31 -4.29 -2.31 -21.58
N ARG A 32 -4.03 -1.01 -21.65
CA ARG A 32 -2.70 -0.48 -21.91
C ARG A 32 -1.79 -0.81 -20.72
N GLN A 33 -0.71 -1.55 -20.99
CA GLN A 33 0.30 -1.84 -19.98
C GLN A 33 1.07 -0.57 -19.59
N PRO A 34 1.46 -0.41 -18.32
CA PRO A 34 2.26 0.71 -17.89
C PRO A 34 3.66 0.69 -18.53
N THR A 35 4.23 1.86 -18.70
CA THR A 35 5.65 2.02 -19.10
C THR A 35 6.51 2.07 -17.84
N ILE A 36 7.59 1.28 -17.82
CA ILE A 36 8.53 1.18 -16.71
C ILE A 36 9.92 1.62 -17.18
N THR A 37 10.56 2.53 -16.44
CA THR A 37 11.87 3.11 -16.79
C THR A 37 12.78 3.07 -15.57
N PRO A 38 13.95 2.40 -15.62
CA PRO A 38 14.95 2.44 -14.56
C PRO A 38 15.52 3.85 -14.35
N GLN A 39 15.81 4.17 -13.08
CA GLN A 39 16.43 5.43 -12.68
C GLN A 39 17.65 5.15 -11.78
N ASN A 40 18.66 6.00 -11.85
CA ASN A 40 19.83 5.92 -10.98
C ASN A 40 19.56 6.68 -9.67
N SER A 41 19.44 5.97 -8.57
CA SER A 41 19.14 6.55 -7.24
C SER A 41 20.30 7.31 -6.61
N GLY A 42 21.52 7.19 -7.12
CA GLY A 42 22.74 7.73 -6.52
C GLY A 42 23.26 6.89 -5.33
N THR A 43 22.72 5.72 -5.07
CA THR A 43 23.14 4.81 -3.99
C THR A 43 22.99 3.35 -4.39
N THR A 44 23.75 2.46 -3.74
CA THR A 44 23.59 1.00 -3.81
C THR A 44 22.95 0.43 -2.56
N ASN A 45 22.64 1.27 -1.56
CA ASN A 45 21.91 0.83 -0.38
C ASN A 45 20.44 0.54 -0.73
N GLY A 46 19.93 -0.59 -0.25
CA GLY A 46 18.54 -0.98 -0.48
C GLY A 46 17.56 0.08 0.00
N LEU A 47 16.63 0.48 -0.88
CA LEU A 47 15.57 1.44 -0.59
C LEU A 47 14.29 0.70 -0.20
N ILE A 48 13.55 1.24 0.78
CA ILE A 48 12.43 0.54 1.41
C ILE A 48 11.13 1.32 1.29
N ALA A 49 11.16 2.66 1.41
CA ALA A 49 9.98 3.50 1.31
C ALA A 49 10.16 4.64 0.31
N VAL A 50 9.05 5.12 -0.26
CA VAL A 50 9.03 6.20 -1.25
C VAL A 50 7.84 7.13 -1.04
N SER A 51 8.09 8.43 -1.07
CA SER A 51 7.09 9.49 -0.86
C SER A 51 7.14 10.53 -1.98
N PRO A 52 6.28 10.41 -3.00
CA PRO A 52 6.16 11.43 -4.03
C PRO A 52 5.30 12.60 -3.54
N VAL A 53 5.89 13.80 -3.48
CA VAL A 53 5.18 15.05 -3.18
C VAL A 53 4.36 15.50 -4.39
N ASN A 54 4.95 15.37 -5.58
CA ASN A 54 4.36 15.70 -6.87
C ASN A 54 5.18 15.02 -7.98
N PRO A 55 4.81 15.13 -9.28
CA PRO A 55 5.54 14.48 -10.37
C PRO A 55 7.02 14.86 -10.54
N ARG A 56 7.49 15.90 -9.83
CA ARG A 56 8.89 16.34 -9.89
C ARG A 56 9.68 16.07 -8.63
N VAL A 57 9.04 16.17 -7.45
CA VAL A 57 9.67 16.03 -6.14
C VAL A 57 9.30 14.71 -5.52
N VAL A 58 10.31 13.86 -5.31
CA VAL A 58 10.13 12.52 -4.69
C VAL A 58 11.29 12.25 -3.75
N TRP A 59 10.96 11.70 -2.61
CA TRP A 59 11.90 11.20 -1.62
C TRP A 59 11.82 9.68 -1.52
N ALA A 60 12.95 9.04 -1.26
CA ALA A 60 13.01 7.63 -0.90
C ALA A 60 14.03 7.44 0.23
N CYS A 61 13.85 6.37 1.02
CA CYS A 61 14.76 6.03 2.11
C CYS A 61 14.96 4.53 2.24
N GLY A 62 15.97 4.13 3.00
CA GLY A 62 16.27 2.72 3.17
C GLY A 62 17.38 2.41 4.18
N ARG A 63 18.15 1.39 3.87
CA ARG A 63 19.19 0.84 4.73
C ARG A 63 20.37 1.80 4.92
N ASN A 64 21.14 1.58 5.99
CA ASN A 64 22.38 2.31 6.31
C ASN A 64 22.15 3.82 6.41
N GLY A 65 21.03 4.24 7.06
CA GLY A 65 20.71 5.63 7.25
C GLY A 65 20.48 6.43 5.98
N THR A 66 20.21 5.74 4.84
CA THR A 66 20.17 6.37 3.51
C THR A 66 18.83 7.02 3.22
N TYR A 67 18.90 8.19 2.60
CA TYR A 67 17.79 8.82 1.87
C TYR A 67 18.28 9.23 0.48
N THR A 68 17.33 9.46 -0.43
CA THR A 68 17.61 10.06 -1.73
C THR A 68 16.43 10.93 -2.17
N VAL A 69 16.69 12.01 -2.88
CA VAL A 69 15.67 12.96 -3.32
C VAL A 69 15.89 13.39 -4.76
N THR A 70 14.80 13.53 -5.51
CA THR A 70 14.77 14.14 -6.82
C THR A 70 13.86 15.37 -6.83
N THR A 71 14.20 16.37 -7.66
CA THR A 71 13.38 17.57 -7.89
C THR A 71 13.03 17.78 -9.38
N ASP A 72 13.39 16.81 -10.21
CA ASP A 72 13.21 16.85 -11.67
C ASP A 72 12.45 15.64 -12.24
N GLY A 73 11.77 14.87 -11.35
CA GLY A 73 10.98 13.71 -11.72
C GLY A 73 11.80 12.46 -11.95
N GLY A 74 12.97 12.39 -11.29
CA GLY A 74 13.87 11.25 -11.31
C GLY A 74 14.85 11.24 -12.47
N LYS A 75 15.06 12.38 -13.15
CA LYS A 75 16.17 12.49 -14.09
C LYS A 75 17.50 12.47 -13.36
N THR A 76 17.53 13.13 -12.20
CA THR A 76 18.64 13.10 -11.25
C THR A 76 18.12 12.83 -9.84
N TRP A 77 18.89 12.03 -9.08
CA TRP A 77 18.64 11.75 -7.66
C TRP A 77 19.89 12.10 -6.84
N HIS A 78 19.68 12.67 -5.67
CA HIS A 78 20.73 13.08 -4.74
C HIS A 78 20.59 12.24 -3.47
N ALA A 79 21.49 11.27 -3.32
CA ALA A 79 21.53 10.41 -2.14
C ALA A 79 22.39 11.04 -1.03
N GLY A 80 21.99 10.77 0.21
CA GLY A 80 22.72 11.12 1.41
C GLY A 80 22.50 10.10 2.53
N VAL A 81 23.29 10.23 3.59
CA VAL A 81 23.13 9.46 4.82
C VAL A 81 22.85 10.44 5.95
N VAL A 82 21.89 10.11 6.81
CA VAL A 82 21.60 10.93 7.99
C VAL A 82 22.70 10.75 9.01
N PRO A 83 23.40 11.83 9.42
CA PRO A 83 24.50 11.73 10.40
C PRO A 83 24.04 11.11 11.72
N GLY A 84 24.77 10.09 12.20
CA GLY A 84 24.44 9.34 13.41
C GLY A 84 23.33 8.29 13.24
N ALA A 85 22.95 7.99 11.99
CA ALA A 85 21.99 6.95 11.65
C ALA A 85 22.57 5.90 10.67
N GLU A 86 23.88 5.86 10.48
CA GLU A 86 24.59 5.06 9.48
C GLU A 86 24.33 3.54 9.60
N THR A 87 23.98 3.08 10.79
CA THR A 87 23.66 1.67 11.08
C THR A 87 22.15 1.39 11.07
N LEU A 88 21.32 2.43 10.97
CA LEU A 88 19.87 2.31 11.06
C LEU A 88 19.24 1.99 9.68
N GLN A 89 18.04 1.45 9.73
CA GLN A 89 17.23 1.22 8.54
C GLN A 89 16.05 2.20 8.57
N PHE A 90 15.94 3.09 7.58
CA PHE A 90 14.73 3.87 7.42
C PHE A 90 13.66 3.03 6.74
N ARG A 91 12.53 2.85 7.43
CA ARG A 91 11.39 2.05 6.98
C ARG A 91 10.26 2.88 6.43
N ASP A 92 10.26 4.17 6.75
CA ASP A 92 9.24 5.07 6.25
C ASP A 92 9.80 6.47 5.98
N VAL A 93 9.21 7.15 4.99
CA VAL A 93 9.48 8.52 4.61
C VAL A 93 8.18 9.23 4.24
N GLN A 94 7.92 10.40 4.85
CA GLN A 94 6.84 11.28 4.46
C GLN A 94 7.40 12.64 4.09
N ALA A 95 7.25 13.02 2.83
CA ALA A 95 7.74 14.28 2.30
C ALA A 95 6.59 15.25 2.00
N PHE A 96 6.83 16.55 2.23
CA PHE A 96 5.88 17.63 1.97
C PHE A 96 6.38 18.62 0.92
N SER A 97 7.69 18.65 0.72
CA SER A 97 8.34 19.49 -0.31
C SER A 97 9.73 18.95 -0.64
N ALA A 98 10.43 19.63 -1.55
CA ALA A 98 11.86 19.37 -1.79
C ALA A 98 12.74 19.68 -0.56
N LYS A 99 12.21 20.36 0.45
CA LYS A 99 12.96 20.79 1.64
C LYS A 99 12.50 20.11 2.93
N GLU A 100 11.23 19.69 3.03
CA GLU A 100 10.66 19.18 4.25
C GLU A 100 10.24 17.72 4.12
N ALA A 101 10.83 16.87 4.96
CA ALA A 101 10.53 15.45 5.05
C ALA A 101 10.80 14.90 6.44
N TYR A 102 10.12 13.80 6.77
CA TYR A 102 10.35 12.98 7.95
C TYR A 102 10.84 11.60 7.56
N LEU A 103 11.66 10.99 8.42
CA LEU A 103 12.13 9.61 8.30
C LEU A 103 11.87 8.88 9.61
N LEU A 104 11.43 7.62 9.53
CA LEU A 104 11.30 6.72 10.66
C LEU A 104 12.28 5.57 10.50
N SER A 105 13.11 5.34 11.54
CA SER A 105 14.11 4.28 11.54
C SER A 105 13.74 3.13 12.46
N ILE A 106 14.30 1.97 12.15
CA ILE A 106 14.40 0.80 13.01
C ILE A 106 15.85 0.33 13.11
N GLY A 107 16.13 -0.54 14.07
CA GLY A 107 17.41 -1.20 14.27
C GLY A 107 17.30 -2.30 15.31
N ASP A 108 18.45 -2.72 15.85
CA ASP A 108 18.52 -3.87 16.75
C ASP A 108 18.14 -3.54 18.21
N ASN A 109 18.15 -2.25 18.55
CA ASN A 109 17.86 -1.78 19.91
C ASN A 109 16.58 -0.95 19.94
N PRO A 110 15.86 -0.91 21.07
CA PRO A 110 14.66 -0.04 21.20
C PRO A 110 14.94 1.42 20.85
N THR A 111 16.11 1.95 21.20
CA THR A 111 16.52 3.33 20.91
C THR A 111 16.86 3.59 19.43
N ASP A 112 16.82 2.58 18.58
CA ASP A 112 17.01 2.70 17.13
C ASP A 112 15.71 3.06 16.40
N PHE A 113 14.58 2.98 17.08
CA PHE A 113 13.30 3.51 16.59
C PHE A 113 13.26 5.01 16.84
N ARG A 114 13.50 5.76 15.77
CA ARG A 114 13.69 7.22 15.81
C ARG A 114 12.92 7.90 14.70
N ILE A 115 12.48 9.14 14.97
CA ILE A 115 11.91 10.02 13.96
C ILE A 115 12.83 11.19 13.75
N TYR A 116 13.24 11.40 12.51
CA TYR A 116 14.06 12.52 12.06
C TYR A 116 13.24 13.44 11.19
N LYS A 117 13.55 14.74 11.24
CA LYS A 117 12.97 15.77 10.37
C LYS A 117 14.05 16.59 9.71
N THR A 118 13.88 16.89 8.42
CA THR A 118 14.62 17.95 7.72
C THR A 118 13.67 19.06 7.26
N THR A 119 14.16 20.30 7.20
CA THR A 119 13.48 21.45 6.63
C THR A 119 14.30 22.17 5.56
N ASN A 120 15.45 21.59 5.20
CA ASN A 120 16.39 22.18 4.23
C ASN A 120 16.89 21.18 3.17
N GLY A 121 16.07 20.18 2.85
CA GLY A 121 16.37 19.24 1.76
C GLY A 121 17.38 18.15 2.13
N GLY A 122 17.51 17.83 3.42
CA GLY A 122 18.45 16.84 3.91
C GLY A 122 19.84 17.39 4.25
N ALA A 123 20.06 18.70 4.08
CA ALA A 123 21.34 19.32 4.49
C ALA A 123 21.58 19.19 6.00
N THR A 124 20.54 19.23 6.79
CA THR A 124 20.57 18.90 8.23
C THR A 124 19.32 18.12 8.62
N TRP A 125 19.46 17.29 9.67
CA TRP A 125 18.39 16.49 10.23
C TRP A 125 18.28 16.74 11.72
N THR A 126 17.05 16.90 12.22
CA THR A 126 16.74 17.03 13.64
C THR A 126 16.10 15.74 14.13
N LEU A 127 16.67 15.14 15.15
CA LEU A 127 16.07 14.01 15.88
C LEU A 127 14.90 14.56 16.72
N GLN A 128 13.69 14.09 16.43
CA GLN A 128 12.46 14.55 17.12
C GLN A 128 11.94 13.56 18.13
N PHE A 129 12.16 12.26 17.87
CA PHE A 129 11.71 11.19 18.74
C PHE A 129 12.76 10.09 18.81
N ILE A 130 12.93 9.53 19.99
CA ILE A 130 13.69 8.31 20.25
C ILE A 130 12.89 7.43 21.20
N ASN A 131 12.64 6.20 20.80
CA ASN A 131 11.86 5.26 21.60
C ASN A 131 12.60 4.92 22.91
N GLN A 132 11.86 4.95 24.02
CA GLN A 132 12.35 4.55 25.35
C GLN A 132 11.60 3.32 25.89
N ASN A 133 10.58 2.81 25.19
CA ASN A 133 9.85 1.62 25.58
C ASN A 133 10.51 0.37 24.98
N PRO A 134 11.13 -0.52 25.80
CA PRO A 134 11.86 -1.67 25.28
C PRO A 134 10.99 -2.66 24.50
N GLY A 135 9.69 -2.67 24.72
CA GLY A 135 8.75 -3.57 24.03
C GLY A 135 8.16 -3.00 22.75
N ALA A 136 8.30 -1.69 22.50
CA ALA A 136 7.70 -1.06 21.33
C ALA A 136 8.57 -1.23 20.08
N PHE A 137 7.92 -1.53 18.96
CA PHE A 137 8.52 -1.62 17.62
C PHE A 137 7.70 -0.73 16.68
N TYR A 138 8.26 0.40 16.25
CA TYR A 138 7.56 1.35 15.39
C TYR A 138 7.67 0.96 13.92
N ASP A 139 6.55 0.69 13.26
CA ASP A 139 6.47 0.13 11.90
C ASP A 139 6.38 1.16 10.80
N GLY A 140 5.73 2.27 11.06
CA GLY A 140 5.49 3.32 10.09
C GLY A 140 4.87 4.55 10.71
N PHE A 141 4.70 5.57 9.88
CA PHE A 141 3.98 6.79 10.23
C PHE A 141 3.15 7.31 9.05
N ALA A 142 2.15 8.11 9.35
CA ALA A 142 1.42 8.86 8.34
C ALA A 142 1.04 10.26 8.86
N PHE A 143 0.89 11.19 7.93
CA PHE A 143 0.62 12.59 8.29
C PHE A 143 -0.59 13.12 7.53
N TRP A 144 -1.47 13.84 8.22
CA TRP A 144 -2.54 14.64 7.61
C TRP A 144 -2.00 15.97 7.08
N THR A 145 -1.02 16.54 7.76
CA THR A 145 -0.35 17.80 7.42
C THR A 145 1.12 17.75 7.87
N PRO A 146 1.99 18.66 7.43
CA PRO A 146 3.39 18.71 7.92
C PRO A 146 3.53 18.83 9.44
N ARG A 147 2.45 19.16 10.16
CA ARG A 147 2.46 19.35 11.61
C ARG A 147 1.62 18.31 12.36
N ARG A 148 0.83 17.51 11.68
CA ARG A 148 -0.07 16.55 12.32
C ARG A 148 0.13 15.16 11.72
N GLY A 149 0.60 14.26 12.53
CA GLY A 149 0.90 12.88 12.11
C GLY A 149 0.86 11.91 13.27
N ILE A 150 0.81 10.64 12.94
CA ILE A 150 0.87 9.49 13.86
C ILE A 150 2.02 8.59 13.49
N ALA A 151 2.64 7.95 14.47
CA ALA A 151 3.55 6.83 14.28
C ALA A 151 3.03 5.64 15.07
N ILE A 152 3.00 4.49 14.42
CA ILE A 152 2.35 3.29 14.91
C ILE A 152 3.38 2.24 15.34
N SER A 153 3.03 1.43 16.31
CA SER A 153 3.90 0.41 16.90
C SER A 153 3.16 -0.90 17.09
N ASP A 154 3.91 -1.99 17.14
CA ASP A 154 3.43 -3.26 17.68
C ASP A 154 2.89 -3.09 19.09
N SER A 155 1.92 -3.92 19.45
CA SER A 155 1.31 -3.87 20.79
C SER A 155 2.26 -4.40 21.86
N VAL A 156 2.22 -3.75 23.02
CA VAL A 156 2.95 -4.15 24.23
C VAL A 156 1.94 -4.40 25.33
N ASN A 157 1.88 -5.63 25.83
CA ASN A 157 0.95 -6.02 26.91
C ASN A 157 -0.54 -5.68 26.60
N GLY A 158 -0.96 -5.83 25.35
CA GLY A 158 -2.34 -5.58 24.92
C GLY A 158 -2.68 -4.10 24.63
N VAL A 159 -1.67 -3.23 24.58
CA VAL A 159 -1.82 -1.81 24.31
C VAL A 159 -0.92 -1.40 23.16
N PHE A 160 -1.41 -0.60 22.22
CA PHE A 160 -0.59 0.02 21.18
C PHE A 160 0.09 1.27 21.74
N PRO A 161 1.45 1.31 21.81
CA PRO A 161 2.17 2.49 22.32
C PRO A 161 2.34 3.57 21.23
N ASP A 162 1.30 3.76 20.43
CA ASP A 162 1.30 4.72 19.34
C ASP A 162 1.47 6.16 19.82
N ILE A 163 2.09 6.97 18.97
CA ILE A 163 2.38 8.37 19.27
C ILE A 163 1.85 9.29 18.17
N ARG A 164 1.55 10.53 18.55
CA ARG A 164 1.06 11.58 17.65
C ARG A 164 1.83 12.86 17.83
N THR A 165 2.00 13.59 16.73
CA THR A 165 2.41 14.99 16.75
C THR A 165 1.26 15.89 16.29
N THR A 166 1.11 17.06 16.95
CA THR A 166 0.15 18.11 16.57
C THR A 166 0.82 19.42 16.17
N ASP A 167 2.14 19.50 16.33
CA ASP A 167 2.96 20.67 16.01
C ASP A 167 4.07 20.37 14.98
N GLY A 168 4.27 19.09 14.63
CA GLY A 168 5.33 18.62 13.75
C GLY A 168 6.72 18.65 14.37
N THR A 169 6.78 18.66 15.73
CA THR A 169 8.03 18.79 16.49
C THR A 169 8.07 17.83 17.67
N THR A 170 7.00 17.82 18.47
CA THR A 170 6.89 16.98 19.66
C THR A 170 5.97 15.80 19.42
N TRP A 171 6.30 14.64 20.00
CA TRP A 171 5.53 13.42 19.87
C TRP A 171 5.00 12.98 21.23
N GLN A 172 3.71 12.68 21.31
CA GLN A 172 3.02 12.30 22.54
C GLN A 172 2.25 11.00 22.35
N SER A 173 2.18 10.18 23.40
CA SER A 173 1.42 8.92 23.38
C SER A 173 -0.07 9.18 23.17
N ILE A 174 -0.67 8.34 22.36
CA ILE A 174 -2.12 8.23 22.15
C ILE A 174 -2.66 6.84 22.52
N SER A 175 -1.92 6.08 23.30
CA SER A 175 -2.27 4.71 23.68
C SER A 175 -3.67 4.58 24.30
N GLN A 176 -4.12 5.59 25.02
CA GLN A 176 -5.46 5.63 25.63
C GLN A 176 -6.60 5.83 24.62
N ASN A 177 -6.27 6.24 23.40
CA ASN A 177 -7.23 6.45 22.31
C ASN A 177 -7.41 5.19 21.45
N MET A 178 -6.44 4.26 21.55
CA MET A 178 -6.40 3.05 20.73
C MET A 178 -7.35 1.98 21.25
N PRO A 179 -7.94 1.15 20.36
CA PRO A 179 -8.70 0.00 20.80
C PRO A 179 -7.77 -1.02 21.47
N PRO A 180 -8.31 -1.90 22.35
CA PRO A 180 -7.52 -2.98 22.93
C PRO A 180 -6.87 -3.86 21.82
N ALA A 181 -5.58 -4.12 21.96
CA ALA A 181 -4.87 -5.01 21.05
C ALA A 181 -5.21 -6.50 21.37
N GLN A 182 -5.22 -7.32 20.32
CA GLN A 182 -5.19 -8.78 20.48
C GLN A 182 -3.81 -9.20 21.03
N PRO A 183 -3.69 -10.37 21.68
CA PRO A 183 -2.38 -10.87 22.08
C PRO A 183 -1.40 -10.98 20.91
N GLY A 184 -0.26 -10.27 21.01
CA GLY A 184 0.80 -10.26 20.01
C GLY A 184 0.48 -9.43 18.75
N GLU A 185 -0.61 -8.68 18.73
CA GLU A 185 -0.99 -7.91 17.55
C GLU A 185 0.04 -6.84 17.22
N GLY A 186 0.41 -6.78 15.95
CA GLY A 186 1.38 -5.82 15.44
C GLY A 186 1.16 -5.52 13.97
N SER A 187 2.00 -4.65 13.44
CA SER A 187 2.04 -4.27 12.03
C SER A 187 3.28 -4.85 11.34
N PHE A 188 3.59 -4.36 10.15
CA PHE A 188 4.77 -4.80 9.41
C PHE A 188 5.50 -3.60 8.82
N ALA A 189 6.73 -3.35 9.26
CA ALA A 189 7.61 -2.29 8.77
C ALA A 189 8.17 -2.61 7.37
N SER A 190 7.33 -2.93 6.40
CA SER A 190 7.73 -3.44 5.09
C SER A 190 7.97 -2.36 4.04
N SER A 191 7.22 -1.26 4.06
CA SER A 191 7.26 -0.24 3.00
C SER A 191 6.81 1.15 3.44
N GLY A 192 6.52 1.34 4.74
CA GLY A 192 5.92 2.55 5.27
C GLY A 192 4.43 2.72 4.98
N THR A 193 3.79 1.70 4.37
CA THR A 193 2.38 1.80 3.95
C THR A 193 1.42 0.96 4.80
N CYS A 194 1.85 0.50 5.98
CA CYS A 194 0.99 -0.14 6.98
C CYS A 194 0.01 0.85 7.64
N VAL A 195 0.24 2.14 7.45
CA VAL A 195 -0.64 3.23 7.87
C VAL A 195 -0.82 4.23 6.74
N THR A 196 -2.03 4.75 6.57
CA THR A 196 -2.32 5.81 5.59
C THR A 196 -3.30 6.82 6.15
N THR A 197 -3.21 8.06 5.65
CA THR A 197 -4.13 9.15 6.00
C THR A 197 -4.87 9.65 4.77
N GLN A 198 -6.10 10.16 4.97
CA GLN A 198 -6.83 10.80 3.89
C GLN A 198 -7.67 11.98 4.39
N GLY A 199 -7.74 13.01 3.54
CA GLY A 199 -8.39 14.26 3.91
C GLY A 199 -7.67 14.91 5.09
N GLY A 200 -8.43 15.60 5.94
CA GLY A 200 -7.84 16.25 7.12
C GLY A 200 -7.97 15.46 8.41
N GLN A 201 -8.64 14.29 8.42
CA GLN A 201 -9.07 13.66 9.66
C GLN A 201 -8.94 12.13 9.68
N LYS A 202 -9.10 11.46 8.54
CA LYS A 202 -9.13 9.98 8.50
C LYS A 202 -7.75 9.37 8.47
N ALA A 203 -7.61 8.22 9.14
CA ALA A 203 -6.46 7.33 9.00
C ALA A 203 -6.86 5.88 9.18
N TRP A 204 -6.06 4.99 8.62
CA TRP A 204 -6.19 3.54 8.72
C TRP A 204 -4.84 2.93 9.02
N ILE A 205 -4.81 2.03 10.01
CA ILE A 205 -3.65 1.21 10.36
C ILE A 205 -4.03 -0.24 10.10
N VAL A 206 -3.19 -1.00 9.44
CA VAL A 206 -3.41 -2.45 9.26
C VAL A 206 -2.48 -3.25 10.14
N THR A 207 -3.02 -4.34 10.68
CA THR A 207 -2.34 -5.21 11.65
C THR A 207 -2.42 -6.68 11.26
N GLY A 208 -1.62 -7.48 11.92
CA GLY A 208 -1.58 -8.93 11.86
C GLY A 208 -0.90 -9.50 13.10
N VAL A 209 -0.12 -10.56 12.93
CA VAL A 209 0.68 -11.21 14.01
C VAL A 209 -0.19 -11.69 15.19
N ALA A 210 -1.49 -11.79 14.99
CA ALA A 210 -2.50 -12.12 16.01
C ALA A 210 -3.49 -13.14 15.48
N ALA A 211 -4.52 -13.44 16.25
CA ALA A 211 -5.58 -14.37 15.86
C ALA A 211 -6.34 -13.91 14.60
N ARG A 212 -6.41 -12.60 14.36
CA ARG A 212 -7.06 -11.98 13.19
C ARG A 212 -6.29 -10.75 12.74
N ALA A 213 -6.11 -10.60 11.44
CA ALA A 213 -5.73 -9.33 10.86
C ALA A 213 -6.88 -8.32 11.02
N ARG A 214 -6.54 -7.07 11.34
CA ARG A 214 -7.51 -5.98 11.54
C ARG A 214 -7.09 -4.73 10.77
N VAL A 215 -8.04 -3.83 10.60
CA VAL A 215 -7.79 -2.43 10.32
C VAL A 215 -8.28 -1.61 11.50
N LEU A 216 -7.44 -0.69 11.99
CA LEU A 216 -7.81 0.31 12.98
C LEU A 216 -8.15 1.59 12.23
N ILE A 217 -9.24 2.25 12.59
CA ILE A 217 -9.85 3.35 11.83
C ILE A 217 -10.06 4.54 12.75
N THR A 218 -9.67 5.72 12.28
CA THR A 218 -10.05 6.99 12.89
C THR A 218 -10.62 7.95 11.86
N ASP A 219 -11.51 8.83 12.26
CA ASP A 219 -12.04 9.93 11.44
C ASP A 219 -11.91 11.31 12.14
N ASP A 220 -11.14 11.38 13.24
CA ASP A 220 -10.92 12.56 14.05
C ASP A 220 -9.44 12.80 14.43
N GLN A 221 -8.52 12.43 13.53
CA GLN A 221 -7.07 12.57 13.69
C GLN A 221 -6.49 11.77 14.87
N GLY A 222 -7.11 10.63 15.20
CA GLY A 222 -6.63 9.72 16.24
C GLY A 222 -7.08 10.07 17.64
N ASP A 223 -8.12 10.89 17.81
CA ASP A 223 -8.74 11.12 19.13
C ASP A 223 -9.58 9.89 19.53
N HIS A 224 -10.19 9.19 18.57
CA HIS A 224 -10.87 7.92 18.78
C HIS A 224 -10.51 6.94 17.68
N TRP A 225 -10.39 5.66 18.04
CA TRP A 225 -10.10 4.58 17.11
C TRP A 225 -11.09 3.43 17.30
N GLU A 226 -11.49 2.83 16.20
CA GLU A 226 -12.23 1.58 16.17
C GLU A 226 -11.48 0.51 15.35
N ALA A 227 -11.89 -0.76 15.48
CA ALA A 227 -11.23 -1.86 14.80
C ALA A 227 -12.24 -2.70 14.03
N ALA A 228 -11.92 -3.02 12.77
CA ALA A 228 -12.66 -3.95 11.93
C ALA A 228 -11.77 -5.15 11.52
N ASN A 229 -12.38 -6.33 11.38
CA ASN A 229 -11.64 -7.52 10.96
C ASN A 229 -11.41 -7.53 9.46
N LEU A 230 -10.24 -8.02 9.06
CA LEU A 230 -9.88 -8.26 7.67
C LEU A 230 -10.05 -9.75 7.31
N PRO A 231 -10.47 -10.08 6.10
CA PRO A 231 -10.59 -11.47 5.64
C PRO A 231 -9.24 -12.05 5.17
N LEU A 232 -8.12 -11.45 5.58
CA LEU A 232 -6.78 -11.93 5.26
C LEU A 232 -6.32 -12.97 6.28
N ILE A 233 -5.36 -13.80 5.88
CA ILE A 233 -4.67 -14.70 6.81
C ILE A 233 -3.98 -13.89 7.90
N SER A 234 -3.92 -14.44 9.12
CA SER A 234 -3.15 -13.88 10.23
C SER A 234 -2.53 -14.99 11.05
N SER A 235 -1.25 -14.85 11.35
CA SER A 235 -0.43 -15.76 12.17
C SER A 235 0.77 -14.98 12.70
N LEU A 236 1.73 -15.64 13.35
CA LEU A 236 2.96 -15.00 13.82
C LEU A 236 3.82 -14.37 12.70
N SER A 237 3.61 -14.76 11.45
CA SER A 237 4.32 -14.26 10.26
C SER A 237 3.39 -13.68 9.20
N ALA A 238 2.08 -13.65 9.46
CA ALA A 238 1.07 -13.28 8.49
C ALA A 238 0.13 -12.18 9.01
N GLY A 239 -0.40 -11.40 8.07
CA GLY A 239 -1.36 -10.36 8.35
C GLY A 239 -1.56 -9.41 7.18
N ALA A 240 -2.05 -8.21 7.48
CA ALA A 240 -2.10 -7.10 6.55
C ALA A 240 -0.82 -6.26 6.69
N PHE A 241 -0.20 -5.94 5.55
CA PHE A 241 1.09 -5.25 5.47
C PHE A 241 0.96 -3.82 4.98
N THR A 242 -0.07 -3.56 4.16
CA THR A 242 -0.18 -2.31 3.42
C THR A 242 -1.64 -1.95 3.17
N VAL A 243 -1.95 -0.67 3.21
CA VAL A 243 -3.30 -0.13 3.02
C VAL A 243 -3.26 1.18 2.26
N ASP A 244 -4.19 1.37 1.34
CA ASP A 244 -4.38 2.65 0.68
C ASP A 244 -5.86 2.93 0.42
N PHE A 245 -6.25 4.19 0.48
CA PHE A 245 -7.59 4.66 0.19
C PHE A 245 -7.56 5.72 -0.92
N ARG A 246 -8.37 5.55 -1.96
CA ARG A 246 -8.49 6.54 -3.04
C ARG A 246 -9.48 7.66 -2.71
N ASN A 247 -10.38 7.43 -1.78
CA ASN A 247 -11.34 8.38 -1.23
C ASN A 247 -11.76 7.92 0.18
N PRO A 248 -12.57 8.67 0.95
CA PRO A 248 -12.94 8.31 2.32
C PRO A 248 -13.67 6.97 2.51
N PHE A 249 -14.12 6.34 1.43
CA PHE A 249 -14.95 5.12 1.47
C PHE A 249 -14.28 3.92 0.81
N ASP A 250 -13.58 4.16 -0.29
CA ASP A 250 -13.02 3.10 -1.12
C ASP A 250 -11.54 2.87 -0.82
N GLY A 251 -11.22 1.72 -0.28
CA GLY A 251 -9.87 1.31 0.08
C GLY A 251 -9.52 -0.10 -0.36
N ILE A 252 -8.23 -0.38 -0.37
CA ILE A 252 -7.66 -1.69 -0.64
C ILE A 252 -6.57 -1.99 0.39
N VAL A 253 -6.49 -3.24 0.83
CA VAL A 253 -5.42 -3.77 1.68
C VAL A 253 -4.66 -4.87 0.96
N GLY A 254 -3.38 -4.98 1.28
CA GLY A 254 -2.51 -6.06 0.86
C GLY A 254 -1.80 -6.69 2.05
N GLY A 255 -1.50 -7.99 1.94
CA GLY A 255 -0.83 -8.73 3.00
C GLY A 255 -0.49 -10.15 2.56
N GLY A 256 -0.49 -11.09 3.49
CA GLY A 256 -0.17 -12.48 3.28
C GLY A 256 0.74 -13.02 4.37
N ASP A 257 1.49 -14.07 4.07
CA ASP A 257 2.48 -14.67 4.95
C ASP A 257 3.90 -14.36 4.47
N LEU A 258 4.82 -14.12 5.40
CA LEU A 258 6.26 -14.03 5.10
C LEU A 258 6.84 -15.38 4.68
N ASP A 259 6.17 -16.50 5.01
CA ASP A 259 6.52 -17.81 4.50
C ASP A 259 6.19 -17.88 3.00
N PRO A 260 7.18 -17.98 2.10
CA PRO A 260 6.95 -18.02 0.66
C PRO A 260 6.24 -19.31 0.19
N ALA A 261 6.19 -20.35 1.02
CA ALA A 261 5.50 -21.60 0.74
C ALA A 261 4.01 -21.55 1.08
N ASP A 262 3.50 -20.47 1.67
CA ASP A 262 2.08 -20.34 1.98
C ASP A 262 1.21 -20.39 0.72
N PRO A 263 0.33 -21.40 0.59
CA PRO A 263 -0.58 -21.52 -0.55
C PRO A 263 -1.77 -20.56 -0.47
N ASN A 264 -1.91 -19.79 0.61
CA ASN A 264 -3.07 -18.93 0.81
C ASN A 264 -3.07 -17.76 -0.18
N ASN A 265 -4.13 -17.64 -0.95
CA ASN A 265 -4.34 -16.58 -1.93
C ASN A 265 -5.17 -15.40 -1.40
N ALA A 266 -5.59 -15.41 -0.12
CA ALA A 266 -6.31 -14.31 0.53
C ALA A 266 -5.35 -13.18 0.90
N ARG A 267 -4.80 -12.48 -0.12
CA ARG A 267 -3.73 -11.48 0.04
C ARG A 267 -4.19 -10.06 -0.19
N THR A 268 -5.35 -9.86 -0.79
CA THR A 268 -5.92 -8.53 -1.06
C THR A 268 -7.41 -8.51 -0.78
N ALA A 269 -7.87 -7.41 -0.19
CA ALA A 269 -9.29 -7.16 0.04
C ALA A 269 -9.62 -5.68 -0.18
N ILE A 270 -10.87 -5.40 -0.53
CA ILE A 270 -11.39 -4.04 -0.77
C ILE A 270 -12.50 -3.70 0.21
N SER A 271 -12.56 -2.42 0.56
CA SER A 271 -13.67 -1.81 1.30
C SER A 271 -14.39 -0.78 0.43
N ARG A 272 -15.69 -0.56 0.73
CA ARG A 272 -16.55 0.46 0.09
C ARG A 272 -17.25 1.37 1.12
N ASP A 273 -16.93 1.19 2.38
CA ASP A 273 -17.58 1.86 3.51
C ASP A 273 -16.58 2.48 4.50
N GLY A 274 -15.39 2.85 4.03
CA GLY A 274 -14.38 3.49 4.85
C GLY A 274 -13.57 2.53 5.71
N GLY A 275 -13.57 1.24 5.39
CA GLY A 275 -12.78 0.22 6.10
C GLY A 275 -13.56 -0.58 7.14
N HIS A 276 -14.87 -0.37 7.29
CA HIS A 276 -15.68 -1.11 8.26
C HIS A 276 -15.96 -2.55 7.83
N THR A 277 -16.14 -2.76 6.51
CA THR A 277 -16.29 -4.11 5.93
C THR A 277 -15.34 -4.32 4.74
N TRP A 278 -14.92 -5.56 4.54
CA TRP A 278 -13.93 -5.94 3.56
C TRP A 278 -14.31 -7.21 2.82
N ALA A 279 -14.09 -7.22 1.50
CA ALA A 279 -14.31 -8.38 0.65
C ALA A 279 -13.00 -8.74 -0.08
N LEU A 280 -12.67 -10.04 -0.11
CA LEU A 280 -11.50 -10.53 -0.88
C LEU A 280 -11.62 -10.17 -2.36
N THR A 281 -10.50 -9.85 -2.97
CA THR A 281 -10.37 -9.70 -4.42
C THR A 281 -9.99 -11.02 -5.09
N ASN A 282 -9.90 -11.05 -6.42
CA ASN A 282 -9.22 -12.15 -7.08
C ASN A 282 -7.74 -12.20 -6.69
N PRO A 283 -7.12 -13.38 -6.64
CA PRO A 283 -5.71 -13.52 -6.27
C PRO A 283 -4.78 -12.80 -7.24
N PRO A 284 -3.87 -11.93 -6.76
CA PRO A 284 -2.86 -11.32 -7.62
C PRO A 284 -1.79 -12.34 -8.06
N PRO A 285 -1.22 -12.23 -9.28
CA PRO A 285 -0.22 -13.13 -9.82
C PRO A 285 1.19 -12.82 -9.27
N VAL A 286 1.34 -12.80 -7.95
CA VAL A 286 2.60 -12.64 -7.22
C VAL A 286 2.73 -13.75 -6.18
N THR A 287 3.92 -13.99 -5.66
CA THR A 287 4.17 -14.97 -4.58
C THR A 287 4.55 -14.27 -3.28
N GLY A 288 4.28 -14.92 -2.13
CA GLY A 288 4.55 -14.35 -0.80
C GLY A 288 3.61 -13.19 -0.44
N ALA A 289 3.96 -12.46 0.61
CA ALA A 289 3.20 -11.33 1.10
C ALA A 289 3.31 -10.09 0.18
N ILE A 290 2.27 -9.27 0.16
CA ILE A 290 2.27 -7.99 -0.53
C ILE A 290 2.84 -6.94 0.42
N TYR A 291 4.04 -6.44 0.11
CA TYR A 291 4.79 -5.50 0.95
C TYR A 291 4.32 -4.05 0.81
N GLY A 292 3.96 -3.66 -0.40
CA GLY A 292 3.51 -2.30 -0.69
C GLY A 292 2.43 -2.28 -1.76
N LEU A 293 1.53 -1.32 -1.65
CA LEU A 293 0.53 -1.03 -2.67
C LEU A 293 0.26 0.48 -2.75
N SER A 294 -0.21 0.92 -3.90
CA SER A 294 -0.67 2.29 -4.08
C SER A 294 -1.73 2.37 -5.18
N TYR A 295 -2.76 3.17 -4.94
CA TYR A 295 -3.62 3.63 -6.02
C TYR A 295 -2.83 4.49 -7.01
N VAL A 296 -3.10 4.31 -8.29
CA VAL A 296 -2.46 5.07 -9.38
C VAL A 296 -2.96 6.51 -9.44
N GLY A 297 -4.22 6.75 -9.10
CA GLY A 297 -4.84 8.07 -9.03
C GLY A 297 -5.54 8.29 -7.69
N LYS A 298 -4.90 9.00 -6.76
CA LYS A 298 -5.47 9.27 -5.42
C LYS A 298 -6.47 10.44 -5.35
N THR A 299 -6.51 11.30 -6.34
CA THR A 299 -7.43 12.43 -6.37
C THR A 299 -8.64 12.04 -7.19
N GLY A 300 -9.78 11.94 -6.55
CA GLY A 300 -11.08 11.56 -7.10
C GLY A 300 -11.19 11.81 -8.59
N GLY A 301 -10.86 10.78 -9.36
CA GLY A 301 -10.84 10.83 -10.80
C GLY A 301 -12.16 11.36 -11.31
N ALA A 302 -12.12 12.26 -12.30
CA ALA A 302 -13.32 12.71 -12.99
C ALA A 302 -14.15 11.50 -13.40
N PRO A 303 -15.48 11.56 -13.41
CA PRO A 303 -16.32 10.49 -13.91
C PRO A 303 -15.82 10.06 -15.30
N GLY A 304 -15.33 8.80 -15.41
CA GLY A 304 -14.72 8.27 -16.64
C GLY A 304 -13.18 8.11 -16.60
N ASP A 305 -12.49 8.47 -15.51
CA ASP A 305 -11.06 8.17 -15.34
C ASP A 305 -10.89 6.65 -15.14
N SER A 306 -10.46 5.98 -16.19
CA SER A 306 -10.21 4.53 -16.21
C SER A 306 -9.11 4.08 -15.23
N LEU A 307 -8.31 5.00 -14.70
CA LEU A 307 -7.21 4.74 -13.77
C LEU A 307 -7.53 5.10 -12.31
N GLY A 308 -8.68 5.69 -12.03
CA GLY A 308 -9.09 6.03 -10.66
C GLY A 308 -9.26 4.81 -9.74
N ARG A 309 -9.42 3.62 -10.32
CA ARG A 309 -9.49 2.31 -9.62
C ARG A 309 -8.25 1.46 -9.80
N ALA A 310 -7.26 1.95 -10.53
CA ALA A 310 -6.05 1.19 -10.78
C ALA A 310 -5.16 1.18 -9.52
N VAL A 311 -4.57 0.02 -9.24
CA VAL A 311 -3.66 -0.20 -8.12
C VAL A 311 -2.44 -0.95 -8.59
N VAL A 312 -1.26 -0.60 -8.09
CA VAL A 312 -0.02 -1.36 -8.25
C VAL A 312 0.37 -1.96 -6.91
N ILE A 313 0.82 -3.21 -6.92
CA ILE A 313 1.32 -3.94 -5.74
C ILE A 313 2.74 -4.43 -5.96
N THR A 314 3.48 -4.55 -4.85
CA THR A 314 4.82 -5.16 -4.81
C THR A 314 4.85 -6.27 -3.75
N ALA A 315 5.50 -7.38 -4.07
CA ALA A 315 5.71 -8.53 -3.19
C ALA A 315 7.20 -8.88 -3.08
N ASN A 316 8.06 -7.88 -3.11
CA ASN A 316 9.52 -8.01 -3.08
C ASN A 316 10.01 -9.04 -4.12
N THR A 317 10.68 -10.12 -3.69
CA THR A 317 11.13 -11.20 -4.58
C THR A 317 9.98 -11.97 -5.24
N GLY A 318 8.77 -11.87 -4.71
CA GLY A 318 7.55 -12.46 -5.26
C GLY A 318 7.00 -11.77 -6.51
N GLY A 319 7.59 -10.64 -6.93
CA GLY A 319 7.23 -9.90 -8.12
C GLY A 319 6.35 -8.68 -7.83
N ALA A 320 5.78 -8.13 -8.90
CA ALA A 320 4.85 -7.01 -8.85
C ALA A 320 3.71 -7.22 -9.85
N ALA A 321 2.56 -6.63 -9.56
CA ALA A 321 1.39 -6.70 -10.41
C ALA A 321 0.57 -5.41 -10.33
N TRP A 322 -0.37 -5.26 -11.26
CA TRP A 322 -1.31 -4.16 -11.24
C TRP A 322 -2.72 -4.61 -11.62
N THR A 323 -3.69 -3.86 -11.19
CA THR A 323 -5.11 -4.04 -11.50
C THR A 323 -5.72 -2.73 -11.99
N PRO A 324 -6.58 -2.74 -13.03
CA PRO A 324 -7.31 -1.54 -13.43
C PRO A 324 -8.61 -1.33 -12.62
N ASP A 325 -9.03 -2.32 -11.83
CA ASP A 325 -10.39 -2.47 -11.32
C ASP A 325 -10.44 -2.97 -9.86
N GLU A 326 -9.42 -2.58 -9.05
CA GLU A 326 -9.33 -2.89 -7.62
C GLU A 326 -9.34 -4.39 -7.31
N GLY A 327 -8.60 -5.16 -8.13
CA GLY A 327 -8.37 -6.59 -7.88
C GLY A 327 -9.40 -7.52 -8.47
N ASN A 328 -10.33 -7.03 -9.29
CA ASN A 328 -11.20 -7.91 -10.07
C ASN A 328 -10.42 -8.58 -11.24
N THR A 329 -9.48 -7.85 -11.84
CA THR A 329 -8.56 -8.35 -12.85
C THR A 329 -7.12 -7.96 -12.48
N TRP A 330 -6.17 -8.88 -12.63
CA TRP A 330 -4.76 -8.62 -12.32
C TRP A 330 -3.87 -8.88 -13.53
N PHE A 331 -2.81 -8.08 -13.65
CA PHE A 331 -1.76 -8.22 -14.67
C PHE A 331 -0.39 -8.20 -14.00
N SER A 332 0.47 -9.18 -14.30
CA SER A 332 1.86 -9.16 -13.84
C SER A 332 2.62 -7.98 -14.44
N LEU A 333 3.63 -7.50 -13.72
CA LEU A 333 4.66 -6.57 -14.22
C LEU A 333 5.96 -7.36 -14.44
N PRO A 334 6.20 -7.89 -15.64
CA PRO A 334 7.35 -8.77 -15.90
C PRO A 334 8.69 -8.07 -15.63
N GLY A 335 9.62 -8.76 -14.96
CA GLY A 335 10.94 -8.24 -14.64
C GLY A 335 10.97 -7.27 -13.45
N VAL A 336 9.81 -7.00 -12.82
CA VAL A 336 9.74 -6.16 -11.62
C VAL A 336 9.71 -7.05 -10.39
N ASN A 337 10.89 -7.27 -9.78
CA ASN A 337 11.07 -8.02 -8.53
C ASN A 337 12.13 -7.35 -7.66
N GLY A 338 12.14 -7.64 -6.35
CA GLY A 338 13.06 -7.01 -5.40
C GLY A 338 12.63 -5.61 -4.97
N PHE A 339 11.38 -5.19 -5.25
CA PHE A 339 10.85 -3.88 -4.85
C PHE A 339 10.00 -3.99 -3.60
N TRP A 340 10.24 -3.06 -2.65
CA TRP A 340 9.57 -3.00 -1.35
C TRP A 340 8.33 -2.13 -1.39
N ALA A 341 8.45 -0.94 -1.95
CA ALA A 341 7.39 0.05 -1.95
C ALA A 341 7.06 0.55 -3.36
N VAL A 342 5.82 1.02 -3.51
CA VAL A 342 5.33 1.75 -4.68
C VAL A 342 4.46 2.91 -4.22
N ALA A 343 4.63 4.08 -4.86
CA ALA A 343 3.76 5.23 -4.62
C ALA A 343 3.60 6.09 -5.88
N PHE A 344 2.46 6.75 -6.00
CA PHE A 344 2.10 7.59 -7.15
C PHE A 344 1.82 9.03 -6.74
N ALA A 345 2.36 9.98 -7.50
CA ALA A 345 1.93 11.37 -7.49
C ALA A 345 0.82 11.64 -8.52
N SER A 346 0.77 10.86 -9.58
CA SER A 346 -0.28 10.88 -10.61
C SER A 346 -0.17 9.62 -11.48
N PRO A 347 -1.14 9.31 -12.35
CA PRO A 347 -1.05 8.17 -13.25
C PRO A 347 0.20 8.13 -14.13
N LYS A 348 0.77 9.30 -14.46
CA LYS A 348 1.99 9.42 -15.26
C LYS A 348 3.28 9.48 -14.43
N ALA A 349 3.19 9.40 -13.10
CA ALA A 349 4.31 9.62 -12.20
C ALA A 349 4.19 8.78 -10.93
N GLY A 350 4.58 7.53 -11.02
CA GLY A 350 4.76 6.58 -9.94
C GLY A 350 6.19 6.09 -9.85
N TRP A 351 6.59 5.60 -8.68
CA TRP A 351 7.92 5.04 -8.43
C TRP A 351 7.83 3.78 -7.58
N LEU A 352 8.67 2.81 -7.96
CA LEU A 352 8.97 1.64 -7.15
C LEU A 352 10.40 1.74 -6.65
N VAL A 353 10.65 1.39 -5.40
CA VAL A 353 11.98 1.37 -4.79
C VAL A 353 12.29 0.01 -4.19
N GLY A 354 13.58 -0.41 -4.25
CA GLY A 354 13.93 -1.78 -3.92
C GLY A 354 15.38 -2.01 -3.53
N THR A 355 15.76 -3.27 -3.60
CA THR A 355 17.12 -3.75 -3.28
C THR A 355 18.18 -3.03 -4.13
N ASP A 356 19.42 -2.98 -3.64
CA ASP A 356 20.59 -2.44 -4.36
C ASP A 356 20.39 -0.98 -4.84
N GLY A 357 19.54 -0.21 -4.15
CA GLY A 357 19.25 1.16 -4.52
C GLY A 357 18.38 1.31 -5.78
N TRP A 358 17.72 0.26 -6.24
CA TRP A 358 16.92 0.30 -7.44
C TRP A 358 15.71 1.23 -7.32
N ILE A 359 15.54 2.03 -8.35
CA ILE A 359 14.33 2.84 -8.57
C ILE A 359 13.80 2.57 -9.98
N LEU A 360 12.52 2.29 -10.08
CA LEU A 360 11.78 2.26 -11.33
C LEU A 360 10.73 3.37 -11.34
N LYS A 361 10.69 4.16 -12.42
CA LYS A 361 9.55 5.03 -12.70
C LYS A 361 8.51 4.25 -13.48
N ILE A 362 7.24 4.35 -13.06
CA ILE A 362 6.10 3.70 -13.71
C ILE A 362 5.08 4.77 -14.15
N SER A 363 4.52 4.60 -15.35
CA SER A 363 3.49 5.51 -15.88
C SER A 363 2.45 4.77 -16.73
N PHE A 364 1.19 5.12 -16.56
CA PHE A 364 0.02 4.60 -17.27
C PHE A 364 -0.44 5.53 -18.40
#